data_37f7ddf9e275e32cc4ba12659a872cf4
#
_entry.id   37f7ddf9e275e32cc4ba12659a872cf4
#
_cell.length_a   1.000
_cell.length_b   1.000
_cell.length_c   1.000
_cell.angle_alpha   90.00
_cell.angle_beta   90.00
_cell.angle_gamma   90.00
#
_symmetry.space_group_name_H-M   'P 1'
#
loop_
_entity.id
_entity.type
_entity.pdbx_description
1 polymer ?
#
loop_
_entity_poly.entity_id
_entity_poly.type
_entity_poly.pdbx_seq_one_letter_code
_entity_poly.pdbx_strand_id
1 'polypeptide(L)'
;MKNHISKLLQFAAIVFTCSAAHAQEIGLQLYSLRDQLSKDVPGTISKVKSWGIKEVELAGTYGMSVSDFKNILQQNNLTVISTGADFNKLASEPQAVANEAKALGAKYVVCFWIPHTGNDFTYDDAAKAVTVFNAAGKVLSENGLSLCYHPHGYEFRPYGNETLFDYLVKNFDSKYVNFEMDVYWVKHPGQDPVALLKKYPNRFLLMHLKDRKSGTVGNQNGQADVETNVVLGKGDVGISEIMKASKKAGVKHFFIEDESSRSEQQIPLSLLFIQGLK
;
A
#
# COMPACT_ATOMS: atom_id res chain seq x y z
N MET A 1 -67.36 17.44 39.90
CA MET A 1 -66.29 16.52 39.64
C MET A 1 -65.75 16.84 38.24
N LYS A 2 -64.63 17.53 38.14
CA LYS A 2 -63.95 17.92 36.84
C LYS A 2 -62.69 17.12 36.68
N ASN A 3 -62.68 16.23 35.68
CA ASN A 3 -61.50 15.44 35.32
C ASN A 3 -60.56 16.28 34.45
N HIS A 4 -59.35 16.57 34.93
CA HIS A 4 -58.28 17.13 34.14
C HIS A 4 -57.42 15.97 33.58
N ILE A 5 -57.47 15.77 32.25
CA ILE A 5 -56.60 14.88 31.51
C ILE A 5 -55.41 15.70 31.10
N SER A 6 -54.28 15.44 31.74
CA SER A 6 -52.96 15.99 31.35
C SER A 6 -52.41 15.23 30.14
N LYS A 7 -52.28 15.91 29.01
CA LYS A 7 -51.60 15.38 27.82
C LYS A 7 -50.09 15.64 27.95
N LEU A 8 -49.31 14.57 28.22
CA LEU A 8 -47.87 14.59 28.13
C LEU A 8 -47.46 14.57 26.62
N LEU A 9 -46.95 15.66 26.12
CA LEU A 9 -46.26 15.67 24.84
C LEU A 9 -44.82 15.12 25.02
N GLN A 10 -44.55 13.93 24.51
CA GLN A 10 -43.18 13.40 24.38
C GLN A 10 -42.55 14.02 23.14
N PHE A 11 -41.56 14.88 23.34
CA PHE A 11 -40.68 15.33 22.28
C PHE A 11 -39.58 14.27 22.07
N ALA A 12 -39.69 13.53 20.97
CA ALA A 12 -38.62 12.66 20.51
C ALA A 12 -37.56 13.54 19.83
N ALA A 13 -36.42 13.75 20.50
CA ALA A 13 -35.26 14.38 19.91
C ALA A 13 -34.59 13.39 18.94
N ILE A 14 -34.79 13.59 17.64
CA ILE A 14 -34.06 12.85 16.61
C ILE A 14 -32.63 13.42 16.59
N VAL A 15 -31.69 12.70 17.19
CA VAL A 15 -30.27 12.99 17.09
C VAL A 15 -29.81 12.55 15.69
N PHE A 16 -29.68 13.51 14.77
CA PHE A 16 -28.97 13.29 13.52
C PHE A 16 -27.47 13.13 13.83
N THR A 17 -26.98 11.90 13.92
CA THR A 17 -25.57 11.64 13.88
C THR A 17 -25.09 11.87 12.45
N CYS A 18 -24.56 13.07 12.20
CA CYS A 18 -23.83 13.34 10.97
C CYS A 18 -22.57 12.49 11.01
N SER A 19 -22.58 11.32 10.37
CA SER A 19 -21.36 10.59 10.08
C SER A 19 -20.55 11.44 9.11
N ALA A 20 -19.61 12.22 9.64
CA ALA A 20 -18.61 12.85 8.81
C ALA A 20 -17.93 11.73 8.02
N ALA A 21 -18.15 11.69 6.72
CA ALA A 21 -17.38 10.84 5.84
C ALA A 21 -15.92 11.28 6.01
N HIS A 22 -15.15 10.52 6.78
CA HIS A 22 -13.72 10.79 6.90
C HIS A 22 -13.14 10.65 5.49
N ALA A 23 -12.58 11.75 4.98
CA ALA A 23 -11.78 11.69 3.76
C ALA A 23 -10.70 10.64 3.97
N GLN A 24 -10.52 9.76 2.99
CA GLN A 24 -9.54 8.70 3.09
C GLN A 24 -8.15 9.31 3.30
N GLU A 25 -7.47 8.95 4.39
CA GLU A 25 -6.11 9.39 4.66
C GLU A 25 -5.20 8.84 3.56
N ILE A 26 -4.34 9.69 3.01
CA ILE A 26 -3.37 9.32 1.98
C ILE A 26 -1.98 9.41 2.58
N GLY A 27 -1.30 8.29 2.60
CA GLY A 27 0.07 8.16 3.06
C GLY A 27 1.10 8.36 1.96
N LEU A 28 2.36 8.16 2.33
CA LEU A 28 3.51 8.21 1.43
C LEU A 28 4.38 6.96 1.62
N GLN A 29 4.73 6.32 0.49
CA GLN A 29 5.84 5.36 0.47
C GLN A 29 7.16 6.13 0.49
N LEU A 30 7.94 5.97 1.57
CA LEU A 30 9.16 6.76 1.79
C LEU A 30 10.28 6.45 0.81
N TYR A 31 10.21 5.33 0.06
CA TYR A 31 11.14 5.06 -1.03
C TYR A 31 11.13 6.14 -2.11
N SER A 32 10.01 6.84 -2.25
CA SER A 32 9.87 8.02 -3.14
C SER A 32 10.89 9.12 -2.84
N LEU A 33 11.38 9.19 -1.61
CA LEU A 33 12.34 10.19 -1.14
C LEU A 33 13.67 9.57 -0.69
N ARG A 34 14.02 8.38 -1.20
CA ARG A 34 15.24 7.64 -0.82
C ARG A 34 16.52 8.45 -0.95
N ASP A 35 16.61 9.28 -2.00
CA ASP A 35 17.81 10.11 -2.25
C ASP A 35 17.94 11.27 -1.26
N GLN A 36 16.82 11.83 -0.81
CA GLN A 36 16.77 12.88 0.20
C GLN A 36 16.99 12.29 1.60
N LEU A 37 16.30 11.17 1.90
CA LEU A 37 16.44 10.47 3.18
C LEU A 37 17.86 9.93 3.41
N SER A 38 18.56 9.52 2.35
CA SER A 38 19.96 9.10 2.46
C SER A 38 20.92 10.22 2.90
N LYS A 39 20.52 11.50 2.72
CA LYS A 39 21.34 12.69 3.01
C LYS A 39 20.92 13.38 4.29
N ASP A 40 19.60 13.51 4.52
CA ASP A 40 19.03 14.24 5.66
C ASP A 40 17.66 13.64 6.02
N VAL A 41 17.67 12.69 6.97
CA VAL A 41 16.44 12.06 7.46
C VAL A 41 15.55 13.07 8.18
N PRO A 42 16.02 13.85 9.20
CA PRO A 42 15.17 14.78 9.93
C PRO A 42 14.51 15.85 9.04
N GLY A 43 15.28 16.48 8.16
CA GLY A 43 14.79 17.52 7.25
C GLY A 43 13.77 16.97 6.25
N THR A 44 14.03 15.77 5.69
CA THR A 44 13.11 15.12 4.75
C THR A 44 11.80 14.72 5.43
N ILE A 45 11.84 14.15 6.63
CA ILE A 45 10.64 13.78 7.39
C ILE A 45 9.83 15.03 7.79
N SER A 46 10.51 16.13 8.19
CA SER A 46 9.84 17.40 8.44
C SER A 46 9.14 17.95 7.19
N LYS A 47 9.73 17.79 6.02
CA LYS A 47 9.11 18.14 4.73
C LYS A 47 7.87 17.29 4.44
N VAL A 48 7.92 15.97 4.63
CA VAL A 48 6.75 15.09 4.50
C VAL A 48 5.59 15.58 5.38
N LYS A 49 5.88 15.89 6.65
CA LYS A 49 4.89 16.50 7.55
C LYS A 49 4.31 17.80 6.99
N SER A 50 5.15 18.67 6.41
CA SER A 50 4.71 19.96 5.87
C SER A 50 3.72 19.85 4.72
N TRP A 51 3.70 18.72 4.01
CA TRP A 51 2.71 18.40 2.98
C TRP A 51 1.36 17.93 3.56
N GLY A 52 1.25 17.77 4.89
CA GLY A 52 0.04 17.32 5.56
C GLY A 52 -0.13 15.79 5.58
N ILE A 53 0.89 15.04 5.17
CA ILE A 53 0.92 13.57 5.26
C ILE A 53 1.00 13.16 6.72
N LYS A 54 0.25 12.10 7.09
CA LYS A 54 0.20 11.54 8.45
C LYS A 54 0.54 10.06 8.51
N GLU A 55 0.36 9.34 7.41
CA GLU A 55 0.64 7.91 7.30
C GLU A 55 1.84 7.68 6.39
N VAL A 56 2.72 6.75 6.76
CA VAL A 56 3.88 6.39 5.95
C VAL A 56 4.04 4.88 5.87
N GLU A 57 4.54 4.46 4.72
CA GLU A 57 5.13 3.14 4.52
C GLU A 57 6.65 3.28 4.46
N LEU A 58 7.34 2.40 5.19
CA LEU A 58 8.79 2.46 5.35
C LEU A 58 9.50 1.57 4.34
N ALA A 59 10.59 2.08 3.78
CA ALA A 59 11.53 1.32 2.93
C ALA A 59 12.88 1.11 3.61
N GLY A 60 12.90 1.11 4.94
CA GLY A 60 14.09 0.97 5.77
C GLY A 60 14.26 2.12 6.75
N THR A 61 15.38 2.12 7.49
CA THR A 61 15.68 3.14 8.51
C THR A 61 16.82 4.08 8.11
N TYR A 62 17.29 3.99 6.88
CA TYR A 62 18.35 4.85 6.29
C TYR A 62 19.63 4.92 7.16
N GLY A 63 20.04 3.78 7.72
CA GLY A 63 21.24 3.65 8.55
C GLY A 63 21.07 4.07 10.01
N MET A 64 19.87 4.50 10.42
CA MET A 64 19.57 4.84 11.80
C MET A 64 19.14 3.59 12.60
N SER A 65 19.27 3.68 13.94
CA SER A 65 18.62 2.69 14.79
C SER A 65 17.10 2.77 14.66
N VAL A 66 16.40 1.64 14.87
CA VAL A 66 14.92 1.60 14.84
C VAL A 66 14.32 2.62 15.82
N SER A 67 14.90 2.75 17.02
CA SER A 67 14.42 3.69 18.04
C SER A 67 14.56 5.15 17.60
N ASP A 68 15.73 5.53 17.04
CA ASP A 68 15.98 6.92 16.65
C ASP A 68 15.10 7.31 15.46
N PHE A 69 14.98 6.43 14.47
CA PHE A 69 14.12 6.67 13.31
C PHE A 69 12.64 6.81 13.72
N LYS A 70 12.16 5.91 14.58
CA LYS A 70 10.81 5.99 15.15
C LYS A 70 10.57 7.31 15.91
N ASN A 71 11.54 7.76 16.70
CA ASN A 71 11.44 9.02 17.44
C ASN A 71 11.27 10.22 16.48
N ILE A 72 12.03 10.26 15.39
CA ILE A 72 11.88 11.30 14.35
C ILE A 72 10.49 11.29 13.75
N LEU A 73 9.96 10.11 13.39
CA LEU A 73 8.60 9.99 12.85
C LEU A 73 7.55 10.48 13.85
N GLN A 74 7.65 10.08 15.12
CA GLN A 74 6.74 10.49 16.19
C GLN A 74 6.77 12.01 16.46
N GLN A 75 7.96 12.63 16.48
CA GLN A 75 8.11 14.09 16.64
C GLN A 75 7.47 14.86 15.50
N ASN A 76 7.34 14.23 14.34
CA ASN A 76 6.65 14.79 13.17
C ASN A 76 5.19 14.35 13.04
N ASN A 77 4.63 13.64 14.02
CA ASN A 77 3.26 13.10 14.03
C ASN A 77 2.97 12.19 12.83
N LEU A 78 3.97 11.45 12.37
CA LEU A 78 3.83 10.45 11.31
C LEU A 78 3.56 9.07 11.94
N THR A 79 2.54 8.40 11.44
CA THR A 79 2.16 7.04 11.82
C THR A 79 2.71 6.04 10.82
N VAL A 80 3.46 5.06 11.30
CA VAL A 80 3.92 3.94 10.47
C VAL A 80 2.76 2.97 10.28
N ILE A 81 2.34 2.75 9.04
CA ILE A 81 1.32 1.77 8.69
C ILE A 81 1.97 0.44 8.32
N SER A 82 2.98 0.49 7.48
CA SER A 82 3.67 -0.67 6.92
C SER A 82 5.18 -0.48 6.88
N THR A 83 5.89 -1.59 6.83
CA THR A 83 7.35 -1.63 6.65
C THR A 83 7.74 -2.75 5.70
N GLY A 84 8.79 -2.55 4.92
CA GLY A 84 9.34 -3.54 4.00
C GLY A 84 10.02 -4.70 4.72
N ALA A 85 9.98 -5.88 4.11
CA ALA A 85 10.80 -7.02 4.51
C ALA A 85 11.34 -7.77 3.27
N ASP A 86 12.60 -8.16 3.35
CA ASP A 86 13.24 -8.99 2.33
C ASP A 86 12.68 -10.41 2.33
N PHE A 87 12.54 -11.00 1.15
CA PHE A 87 12.01 -12.35 0.98
C PHE A 87 12.82 -13.42 1.72
N ASN A 88 14.15 -13.33 1.70
CA ASN A 88 15.00 -14.31 2.38
C ASN A 88 14.92 -14.18 3.89
N LYS A 89 14.76 -12.94 4.42
CA LYS A 89 14.47 -12.72 5.84
C LYS A 89 13.12 -13.32 6.25
N LEU A 90 12.09 -13.15 5.43
CA LEU A 90 10.79 -13.80 5.67
C LEU A 90 10.91 -15.33 5.68
N ALA A 91 11.75 -15.89 4.82
CA ALA A 91 11.97 -17.35 4.74
C ALA A 91 12.74 -17.90 5.94
N SER A 92 13.77 -17.19 6.44
CA SER A 92 14.70 -17.69 7.46
C SER A 92 14.43 -17.18 8.87
N GLU A 93 13.94 -15.93 9.01
CA GLU A 93 13.85 -15.23 10.28
C GLU A 93 12.53 -14.45 10.46
N PRO A 94 11.35 -15.05 10.22
CA PRO A 94 10.07 -14.33 10.25
C PRO A 94 9.76 -13.72 11.61
N GLN A 95 10.25 -14.31 12.71
CA GLN A 95 10.09 -13.74 14.04
C GLN A 95 10.93 -12.48 14.24
N ALA A 96 12.13 -12.40 13.67
CA ALA A 96 12.95 -11.17 13.71
C ALA A 96 12.26 -10.04 12.92
N VAL A 97 11.68 -10.36 11.74
CA VAL A 97 10.87 -9.42 10.97
C VAL A 97 9.68 -8.92 11.79
N ALA A 98 8.96 -9.81 12.48
CA ALA A 98 7.84 -9.42 13.34
C ALA A 98 8.27 -8.47 14.47
N ASN A 99 9.39 -8.75 15.13
CA ASN A 99 9.91 -7.93 16.20
C ASN A 99 10.29 -6.52 15.71
N GLU A 100 10.96 -6.43 14.56
CA GLU A 100 11.33 -5.14 13.93
C GLU A 100 10.09 -4.33 13.53
N ALA A 101 9.13 -4.93 12.85
CA ALA A 101 7.87 -4.28 12.46
C ALA A 101 7.10 -3.73 13.66
N LYS A 102 7.01 -4.50 14.75
CA LYS A 102 6.38 -4.05 16.02
C LYS A 102 7.16 -2.92 16.67
N ALA A 103 8.49 -2.97 16.66
CA ALA A 103 9.33 -1.91 17.21
C ALA A 103 9.12 -0.60 16.45
N LEU A 104 8.97 -0.64 15.13
CA LEU A 104 8.63 0.51 14.29
C LEU A 104 7.20 0.99 14.49
N GLY A 105 6.30 0.14 14.98
CA GLY A 105 4.87 0.44 15.15
C GLY A 105 4.01 0.11 13.94
N ALA A 106 4.56 -0.61 12.96
CA ALA A 106 3.84 -1.06 11.78
C ALA A 106 2.76 -2.10 12.13
N LYS A 107 1.71 -2.15 11.32
CA LYS A 107 0.66 -3.17 11.35
C LYS A 107 0.77 -4.14 10.17
N TYR A 108 1.41 -3.71 9.09
CA TYR A 108 1.62 -4.49 7.89
C TYR A 108 3.12 -4.64 7.62
N VAL A 109 3.47 -5.81 7.11
CA VAL A 109 4.81 -6.11 6.57
C VAL A 109 4.62 -6.36 5.08
N VAL A 110 5.38 -5.68 4.24
CA VAL A 110 5.27 -5.79 2.79
C VAL A 110 6.56 -6.40 2.23
N CYS A 111 6.41 -7.45 1.42
CA CYS A 111 7.51 -7.95 0.59
C CYS A 111 7.35 -7.42 -0.82
N PHE A 112 8.33 -6.67 -1.29
CA PHE A 112 8.28 -6.00 -2.60
C PHE A 112 8.87 -6.82 -3.74
N TRP A 113 9.57 -7.92 -3.45
CA TRP A 113 10.27 -8.68 -4.48
C TRP A 113 10.37 -10.16 -4.14
N ILE A 114 9.98 -11.03 -5.09
CA ILE A 114 10.28 -12.46 -5.04
C ILE A 114 11.55 -12.71 -5.86
N PRO A 115 12.62 -13.26 -5.26
CA PRO A 115 13.85 -13.57 -6.00
C PRO A 115 13.60 -14.56 -7.14
N HIS A 116 14.08 -14.22 -8.34
CA HIS A 116 14.03 -15.05 -9.53
C HIS A 116 15.22 -14.77 -10.44
N THR A 117 15.47 -15.63 -11.42
CA THR A 117 16.64 -15.50 -12.30
C THR A 117 16.35 -14.60 -13.51
N GLY A 118 17.10 -13.54 -13.64
CA GLY A 118 16.95 -12.58 -14.73
C GLY A 118 15.55 -11.99 -14.81
N ASN A 119 14.96 -12.04 -16.01
CA ASN A 119 13.60 -11.56 -16.24
C ASN A 119 12.56 -12.69 -16.21
N ASP A 120 12.91 -13.87 -15.73
CA ASP A 120 12.18 -15.12 -15.98
C ASP A 120 11.53 -15.65 -14.70
N PHE A 121 10.49 -14.95 -14.24
CA PHE A 121 9.67 -15.43 -13.13
C PHE A 121 8.89 -16.67 -13.55
N THR A 122 9.11 -17.79 -12.86
CA THR A 122 8.62 -19.11 -13.21
C THR A 122 7.54 -19.61 -12.24
N TYR A 123 6.91 -20.73 -12.60
CA TYR A 123 6.02 -21.44 -11.68
C TYR A 123 6.75 -21.89 -10.40
N ASP A 124 8.00 -22.35 -10.52
CA ASP A 124 8.77 -22.83 -9.35
C ASP A 124 9.07 -21.67 -8.39
N ASP A 125 9.35 -20.47 -8.92
CA ASP A 125 9.51 -19.25 -8.11
C ASP A 125 8.21 -18.90 -7.38
N ALA A 126 7.08 -18.96 -8.08
CA ALA A 126 5.77 -18.71 -7.50
C ALA A 126 5.40 -19.77 -6.43
N ALA A 127 5.65 -21.04 -6.68
CA ALA A 127 5.39 -22.13 -5.73
C ALA A 127 6.26 -22.02 -4.46
N LYS A 128 7.54 -21.66 -4.64
CA LYS A 128 8.44 -21.34 -3.52
C LYS A 128 7.92 -20.16 -2.72
N ALA A 129 7.47 -19.11 -3.39
CA ALA A 129 6.90 -17.93 -2.75
C ALA A 129 5.67 -18.28 -1.92
N VAL A 130 4.76 -19.12 -2.42
CA VAL A 130 3.59 -19.60 -1.67
C VAL A 130 4.02 -20.27 -0.36
N THR A 131 5.03 -21.14 -0.40
CA THR A 131 5.53 -21.83 0.80
C THR A 131 6.09 -20.82 1.82
N VAL A 132 6.94 -19.89 1.37
CA VAL A 132 7.57 -18.89 2.25
C VAL A 132 6.54 -17.94 2.84
N PHE A 133 5.67 -17.38 2.01
CA PHE A 133 4.71 -16.39 2.48
C PHE A 133 3.67 -16.98 3.42
N ASN A 134 3.16 -18.18 3.17
CA ASN A 134 2.21 -18.84 4.07
C ASN A 134 2.83 -19.14 5.43
N ALA A 135 4.09 -19.60 5.47
CA ALA A 135 4.81 -19.87 6.70
C ALA A 135 5.11 -18.56 7.48
N ALA A 136 5.70 -17.57 6.80
CA ALA A 136 6.01 -16.28 7.40
C ALA A 136 4.76 -15.52 7.83
N GLY A 137 3.72 -15.50 6.99
CA GLY A 137 2.46 -14.84 7.27
C GLY A 137 1.78 -15.39 8.52
N LYS A 138 1.87 -16.69 8.77
CA LYS A 138 1.39 -17.30 10.01
C LYS A 138 2.12 -16.73 11.23
N VAL A 139 3.46 -16.70 11.21
CA VAL A 139 4.27 -16.14 12.30
C VAL A 139 3.95 -14.66 12.53
N LEU A 140 3.85 -13.87 11.46
CA LEU A 140 3.49 -12.47 11.54
C LEU A 140 2.09 -12.28 12.14
N SER A 141 1.11 -13.09 11.74
CA SER A 141 -0.26 -13.05 12.27
C SER A 141 -0.31 -13.39 13.76
N GLU A 142 0.48 -14.35 14.25
CA GLU A 142 0.61 -14.67 15.68
C GLU A 142 1.21 -13.51 16.48
N ASN A 143 1.90 -12.59 15.81
CA ASN A 143 2.43 -11.34 16.38
C ASN A 143 1.52 -10.11 16.17
N GLY A 144 0.31 -10.30 15.65
CA GLY A 144 -0.67 -9.23 15.40
C GLY A 144 -0.37 -8.38 14.16
N LEU A 145 0.42 -8.91 13.22
CA LEU A 145 0.81 -8.27 11.97
C LEU A 145 0.16 -8.97 10.77
N SER A 146 0.01 -8.25 9.67
CA SER A 146 -0.46 -8.81 8.38
C SER A 146 0.67 -8.77 7.35
N LEU A 147 0.90 -9.89 6.66
CA LEU A 147 1.83 -9.94 5.54
C LEU A 147 1.11 -9.53 4.26
N CYS A 148 1.72 -8.64 3.49
CA CYS A 148 1.28 -8.29 2.14
C CYS A 148 2.41 -8.55 1.13
N TYR A 149 2.03 -8.99 -0.06
CA TYR A 149 2.93 -9.07 -1.19
C TYR A 149 2.60 -7.95 -2.18
N HIS A 150 3.64 -7.26 -2.65
CA HIS A 150 3.56 -6.17 -3.62
C HIS A 150 4.08 -6.67 -4.99
N PRO A 151 3.20 -6.95 -5.96
CA PRO A 151 3.58 -7.41 -7.29
C PRO A 151 4.26 -6.32 -8.10
N HIS A 152 5.26 -6.72 -8.91
CA HIS A 152 6.02 -5.84 -9.81
C HIS A 152 5.75 -6.10 -11.30
N GLY A 153 4.70 -6.88 -11.63
CA GLY A 153 4.27 -7.10 -13.01
C GLY A 153 4.80 -8.38 -13.65
N TYR A 154 5.90 -8.94 -13.18
CA TYR A 154 6.44 -10.20 -13.70
C TYR A 154 5.55 -11.41 -13.36
N GLU A 155 4.68 -11.29 -12.37
CA GLU A 155 3.71 -12.30 -11.96
C GLU A 155 2.55 -12.45 -12.95
N PHE A 156 2.31 -11.46 -13.81
CA PHE A 156 1.22 -11.51 -14.79
C PHE A 156 1.58 -12.32 -16.05
N ARG A 157 2.68 -13.08 -16.00
CA ARG A 157 3.02 -14.04 -17.06
C ARG A 157 1.98 -15.15 -17.16
N PRO A 158 1.71 -15.65 -18.38
CA PRO A 158 0.75 -16.72 -18.60
C PRO A 158 1.09 -18.00 -17.81
N TYR A 159 0.08 -18.60 -17.21
CA TYR A 159 0.14 -19.91 -16.57
C TYR A 159 -1.16 -20.69 -16.86
N GLY A 160 -1.11 -21.60 -17.82
CA GLY A 160 -2.31 -22.23 -18.36
C GLY A 160 -3.27 -21.20 -18.95
N ASN A 161 -4.51 -21.19 -18.46
CA ASN A 161 -5.55 -20.23 -18.87
C ASN A 161 -5.57 -18.96 -17.98
N GLU A 162 -4.60 -18.79 -17.10
CA GLU A 162 -4.53 -17.73 -16.10
C GLU A 162 -3.11 -17.13 -16.08
N THR A 163 -2.76 -16.44 -15.00
CA THR A 163 -1.43 -15.88 -14.78
C THR A 163 -0.79 -16.50 -13.52
N LEU A 164 0.53 -16.35 -13.37
CA LEU A 164 1.21 -16.70 -12.12
C LEU A 164 0.72 -15.85 -10.94
N PHE A 165 0.26 -14.62 -11.19
CA PHE A 165 -0.41 -13.82 -10.17
C PHE A 165 -1.71 -14.51 -9.67
N ASP A 166 -2.52 -15.03 -10.58
CA ASP A 166 -3.73 -15.79 -10.22
C ASP A 166 -3.39 -17.02 -9.40
N TYR A 167 -2.28 -17.71 -9.74
CA TYR A 167 -1.76 -18.81 -8.96
C TYR A 167 -1.39 -18.38 -7.54
N LEU A 168 -0.67 -17.27 -7.37
CA LEU A 168 -0.32 -16.72 -6.05
C LEU A 168 -1.58 -16.38 -5.23
N VAL A 169 -2.55 -15.69 -5.82
CA VAL A 169 -3.81 -15.34 -5.13
C VAL A 169 -4.56 -16.56 -4.63
N LYS A 170 -4.61 -17.64 -5.40
CA LYS A 170 -5.31 -18.88 -5.06
C LYS A 170 -4.60 -19.70 -3.99
N ASN A 171 -3.26 -19.64 -3.92
CA ASN A 171 -2.46 -20.50 -3.05
C ASN A 171 -1.91 -19.76 -1.81
N PHE A 172 -1.91 -18.44 -1.77
CA PHE A 172 -1.68 -17.72 -0.52
C PHE A 172 -2.87 -17.91 0.42
N ASP A 173 -2.60 -18.37 1.65
CA ASP A 173 -3.61 -18.44 2.70
C ASP A 173 -4.10 -17.04 3.03
N SER A 174 -5.31 -16.71 2.61
CA SER A 174 -5.92 -15.38 2.78
C SER A 174 -6.10 -14.95 4.24
N LYS A 175 -5.95 -15.87 5.18
CA LYS A 175 -5.94 -15.58 6.61
C LYS A 175 -4.66 -14.86 7.03
N TYR A 176 -3.56 -15.13 6.36
CA TYR A 176 -2.22 -14.68 6.75
C TYR A 176 -1.55 -13.78 5.74
N VAL A 177 -1.87 -13.95 4.45
CA VAL A 177 -1.19 -13.27 3.34
C VAL A 177 -2.20 -12.57 2.45
N ASN A 178 -1.99 -11.28 2.26
CA ASN A 178 -2.77 -10.43 1.39
C ASN A 178 -1.85 -9.71 0.38
N PHE A 179 -2.36 -8.71 -0.30
CA PHE A 179 -1.61 -7.98 -1.32
C PHE A 179 -1.61 -6.48 -1.03
N GLU A 180 -0.55 -5.85 -1.47
CA GLU A 180 -0.49 -4.44 -1.76
C GLU A 180 -0.51 -4.28 -3.28
N MET A 181 -1.47 -3.54 -3.82
CA MET A 181 -1.52 -3.28 -5.25
C MET A 181 -0.73 -2.02 -5.58
N ASP A 182 0.31 -2.12 -6.38
CA ASP A 182 0.81 -0.97 -7.11
C ASP A 182 0.08 -0.87 -8.45
N VAL A 183 -0.66 0.21 -8.63
CA VAL A 183 -1.51 0.39 -9.82
C VAL A 183 -0.70 0.60 -11.10
N TYR A 184 0.51 1.15 -11.01
CA TYR A 184 1.46 1.25 -12.12
C TYR A 184 1.93 -0.14 -12.55
N TRP A 185 2.35 -0.97 -11.58
CA TRP A 185 2.87 -2.31 -11.84
C TRP A 185 1.79 -3.32 -12.26
N VAL A 186 0.52 -3.01 -12.04
CA VAL A 186 -0.60 -3.73 -12.68
C VAL A 186 -0.81 -3.25 -14.12
N LYS A 187 -0.79 -1.93 -14.35
CA LYS A 187 -0.99 -1.35 -15.68
C LYS A 187 0.17 -1.63 -16.64
N HIS A 188 1.40 -1.63 -16.13
CA HIS A 188 2.62 -1.75 -16.94
C HIS A 188 2.70 -3.05 -17.73
N PRO A 189 2.39 -4.24 -17.19
CA PRO A 189 2.31 -5.50 -17.93
C PRO A 189 1.03 -5.66 -18.76
N GLY A 190 0.16 -4.65 -18.80
CA GLY A 190 -1.05 -4.65 -19.63
C GLY A 190 -2.32 -5.12 -18.90
N GLN A 191 -2.31 -5.21 -17.57
CA GLN A 191 -3.49 -5.56 -16.79
C GLN A 191 -4.35 -4.33 -16.46
N ASP A 192 -5.59 -4.55 -16.05
CA ASP A 192 -6.52 -3.52 -15.57
C ASP A 192 -6.67 -3.59 -14.04
N PRO A 193 -6.19 -2.55 -13.30
CA PRO A 193 -6.33 -2.53 -11.85
C PRO A 193 -7.77 -2.63 -11.36
N VAL A 194 -8.73 -2.01 -12.05
CA VAL A 194 -10.16 -2.06 -11.68
C VAL A 194 -10.73 -3.46 -11.87
N ALA A 195 -10.36 -4.13 -12.96
CA ALA A 195 -10.77 -5.52 -13.19
C ALA A 195 -10.18 -6.46 -12.14
N LEU A 196 -8.90 -6.25 -11.76
CA LEU A 196 -8.22 -7.06 -10.75
C LEU A 196 -8.84 -6.89 -9.36
N LEU A 197 -9.19 -5.65 -8.97
CA LEU A 197 -9.91 -5.36 -7.73
C LEU A 197 -11.28 -6.05 -7.67
N LYS A 198 -12.00 -6.08 -8.79
CA LYS A 198 -13.30 -6.78 -8.90
C LYS A 198 -13.14 -8.30 -8.87
N LYS A 199 -12.08 -8.82 -9.48
CA LYS A 199 -11.80 -10.28 -9.52
C LYS A 199 -11.44 -10.83 -8.14
N TYR A 200 -10.73 -10.05 -7.32
CA TYR A 200 -10.22 -10.45 -6.02
C TYR A 200 -10.60 -9.47 -4.90
N PRO A 201 -11.88 -9.34 -4.56
CA PRO A 201 -12.33 -8.44 -3.50
C PRO A 201 -11.73 -8.86 -2.15
N ASN A 202 -11.40 -7.87 -1.32
CA ASN A 202 -10.81 -8.03 0.02
C ASN A 202 -9.42 -8.71 0.06
N ARG A 203 -8.74 -8.85 -1.10
CA ARG A 203 -7.37 -9.38 -1.13
C ARG A 203 -6.31 -8.29 -1.16
N PHE A 204 -6.64 -7.07 -1.58
CA PHE A 204 -5.74 -5.93 -1.60
C PHE A 204 -6.03 -5.05 -0.39
N LEU A 205 -5.16 -5.12 0.64
CA LEU A 205 -5.32 -4.31 1.86
C LEU A 205 -4.65 -2.95 1.74
N LEU A 206 -3.57 -2.87 0.99
CA LEU A 206 -2.76 -1.69 0.76
C LEU A 206 -2.71 -1.38 -0.74
N MET A 207 -2.42 -0.13 -1.07
CA MET A 207 -2.32 0.29 -2.47
C MET A 207 -1.30 1.42 -2.65
N HIS A 208 -0.38 1.24 -3.60
CA HIS A 208 0.42 2.33 -4.12
C HIS A 208 -0.31 3.04 -5.25
N LEU A 209 -0.48 4.34 -5.07
CA LEU A 209 -0.97 5.27 -6.08
C LEU A 209 0.24 5.82 -6.83
N LYS A 210 0.44 5.34 -8.05
CA LYS A 210 1.58 5.64 -8.90
C LYS A 210 1.10 5.77 -10.33
N ASP A 211 1.27 6.93 -10.95
CA ASP A 211 0.74 7.16 -12.30
C ASP A 211 1.86 7.10 -13.34
N ARG A 212 1.48 6.75 -14.55
CA ARG A 212 2.39 6.43 -15.64
C ARG A 212 2.18 7.36 -16.82
N LYS A 213 3.27 7.95 -17.33
CA LYS A 213 3.25 8.77 -18.52
C LYS A 213 2.56 8.03 -19.68
N SER A 214 1.59 8.67 -20.31
CA SER A 214 0.86 8.10 -21.44
C SER A 214 1.78 7.72 -22.60
N GLY A 215 1.53 6.56 -23.21
CA GLY A 215 2.34 6.00 -24.29
C GLY A 215 3.58 5.23 -23.82
N THR A 216 3.80 5.05 -22.50
CA THR A 216 4.87 4.20 -22.00
C THR A 216 4.67 2.75 -22.44
N VAL A 217 5.66 2.17 -23.08
CA VAL A 217 5.65 0.76 -23.46
C VAL A 217 5.84 -0.09 -22.21
N GLY A 218 4.91 -1.01 -21.98
CA GLY A 218 4.94 -1.92 -20.83
C GLY A 218 5.74 -3.20 -21.10
N ASN A 219 6.02 -3.93 -20.03
CA ASN A 219 6.68 -5.24 -20.07
C ASN A 219 6.27 -6.10 -18.87
N GLN A 220 6.78 -7.34 -18.81
CA GLN A 220 6.52 -8.31 -17.73
C GLN A 220 7.83 -8.76 -17.07
N ASN A 221 8.77 -7.86 -16.85
CA ASN A 221 10.06 -8.20 -16.23
C ASN A 221 10.34 -7.47 -14.90
N GLY A 222 9.38 -6.67 -14.43
CA GLY A 222 9.52 -5.92 -13.17
C GLY A 222 10.46 -4.71 -13.28
N GLN A 223 10.81 -4.27 -14.48
CA GLN A 223 11.68 -3.12 -14.70
C GLN A 223 10.96 -2.04 -15.49
N ALA A 224 11.17 -0.80 -15.12
CA ALA A 224 10.63 0.36 -15.83
C ALA A 224 11.61 1.56 -15.69
N ASP A 225 11.52 2.48 -16.64
CA ASP A 225 12.15 3.79 -16.48
C ASP A 225 11.34 4.59 -15.45
N VAL A 226 11.92 4.84 -14.29
CA VAL A 226 11.28 5.58 -13.19
C VAL A 226 10.90 7.01 -13.58
N GLU A 227 11.54 7.59 -14.61
CA GLU A 227 11.21 8.91 -15.13
C GLU A 227 9.85 8.93 -15.88
N THR A 228 9.23 7.78 -16.08
CA THR A 228 7.85 7.67 -16.55
C THR A 228 6.80 7.90 -15.45
N ASN A 229 7.20 7.98 -14.19
CA ASN A 229 6.29 8.38 -13.11
C ASN A 229 5.90 9.86 -13.28
N VAL A 230 4.62 10.14 -13.16
CA VAL A 230 4.05 11.49 -13.32
C VAL A 230 3.08 11.80 -12.18
N VAL A 231 2.77 13.07 -12.01
CA VAL A 231 1.74 13.52 -11.05
C VAL A 231 0.45 12.71 -11.26
N LEU A 232 -0.15 12.24 -10.17
CA LEU A 232 -1.39 11.46 -10.21
C LEU A 232 -2.50 12.20 -11.01
N GLY A 233 -3.18 11.47 -11.87
CA GLY A 233 -4.19 12.01 -12.78
C GLY A 233 -3.65 12.68 -14.05
N LYS A 234 -2.33 12.70 -14.24
CA LYS A 234 -1.69 13.20 -15.48
C LYS A 234 -1.21 12.08 -16.41
N GLY A 235 -1.34 10.83 -15.96
CA GLY A 235 -0.92 9.65 -16.70
C GLY A 235 -2.07 8.87 -17.32
N ASP A 236 -1.80 7.58 -17.59
CA ASP A 236 -2.73 6.66 -18.27
C ASP A 236 -3.21 5.50 -17.40
N VAL A 237 -2.90 5.52 -16.09
CA VAL A 237 -3.29 4.43 -15.17
C VAL A 237 -4.78 4.46 -14.83
N GLY A 238 -5.39 5.65 -14.73
CA GLY A 238 -6.81 5.80 -14.41
C GLY A 238 -7.09 5.90 -12.92
N ILE A 239 -6.33 6.72 -12.21
CA ILE A 239 -6.34 6.84 -10.73
C ILE A 239 -7.76 7.10 -10.19
N SER A 240 -8.58 7.96 -10.82
CA SER A 240 -9.91 8.31 -10.32
C SER A 240 -10.86 7.10 -10.26
N GLU A 241 -10.85 6.27 -11.31
CA GLU A 241 -11.67 5.05 -11.41
C GLU A 241 -11.18 3.98 -10.43
N ILE A 242 -9.87 3.87 -10.25
CA ILE A 242 -9.24 2.95 -9.30
C ILE A 242 -9.64 3.33 -7.87
N MET A 243 -9.56 4.60 -7.49
CA MET A 243 -9.97 5.08 -6.17
C MET A 243 -11.45 4.76 -5.86
N LYS A 244 -12.33 4.88 -6.85
CA LYS A 244 -13.75 4.49 -6.70
C LYS A 244 -13.91 2.97 -6.50
N ALA A 245 -13.17 2.16 -7.26
CA ALA A 245 -13.21 0.71 -7.18
C ALA A 245 -12.61 0.19 -5.87
N SER A 246 -11.52 0.78 -5.39
CA SER A 246 -10.79 0.38 -4.19
C SER A 246 -11.65 0.45 -2.92
N LYS A 247 -12.50 1.47 -2.79
CA LYS A 247 -13.44 1.60 -1.67
C LYS A 247 -14.37 0.38 -1.56
N LYS A 248 -14.83 -0.14 -2.70
CA LYS A 248 -15.70 -1.32 -2.75
C LYS A 248 -14.92 -2.63 -2.58
N ALA A 249 -13.67 -2.65 -2.97
CA ALA A 249 -12.78 -3.81 -2.90
C ALA A 249 -12.14 -4.02 -1.51
N GLY A 250 -12.35 -3.11 -0.55
CA GLY A 250 -11.90 -3.27 0.82
C GLY A 250 -10.46 -2.83 1.09
N VAL A 251 -9.85 -2.02 0.21
CA VAL A 251 -8.53 -1.42 0.43
C VAL A 251 -8.56 -0.53 1.68
N LYS A 252 -7.55 -0.65 2.54
CA LYS A 252 -7.50 0.02 3.84
C LYS A 252 -6.64 1.27 3.84
N HIS A 253 -5.44 1.20 3.23
CA HIS A 253 -4.48 2.30 3.19
C HIS A 253 -3.99 2.52 1.77
N PHE A 254 -3.69 3.78 1.47
CA PHE A 254 -3.22 4.23 0.17
C PHE A 254 -1.95 5.05 0.37
N PHE A 255 -0.92 4.77 -0.41
CA PHE A 255 0.33 5.51 -0.37
C PHE A 255 0.64 6.07 -1.76
N ILE A 256 0.98 7.35 -1.83
CA ILE A 256 1.59 7.88 -3.04
C ILE A 256 2.99 7.29 -3.14
N GLU A 257 3.35 6.81 -4.33
CA GLU A 257 4.71 6.48 -4.67
C GLU A 257 5.11 7.13 -5.98
N ASP A 258 6.28 7.77 -5.99
CA ASP A 258 6.90 8.38 -7.16
C ASP A 258 8.41 8.19 -7.06
N GLU A 259 8.97 7.40 -7.96
CA GLU A 259 10.38 7.06 -7.93
C GLU A 259 11.24 7.95 -8.83
N SER A 260 10.60 8.89 -9.57
CA SER A 260 11.31 9.78 -10.49
C SER A 260 12.21 10.76 -9.75
N SER A 261 13.16 11.34 -10.48
CA SER A 261 13.99 12.44 -9.99
C SER A 261 13.19 13.68 -9.57
N ARG A 262 11.89 13.74 -9.94
CA ARG A 262 10.96 14.82 -9.66
C ARG A 262 10.01 14.53 -8.49
N SER A 263 10.18 13.42 -7.78
CA SER A 263 9.25 12.94 -6.74
C SER A 263 8.92 14.03 -5.71
N GLU A 264 9.91 14.80 -5.26
CA GLU A 264 9.75 15.86 -4.28
C GLU A 264 8.82 17.00 -4.75
N GLN A 265 8.80 17.29 -6.05
CA GLN A 265 7.91 18.28 -6.66
C GLN A 265 6.53 17.67 -7.01
N GLN A 266 6.50 16.40 -7.40
CA GLN A 266 5.28 15.74 -7.88
C GLN A 266 4.36 15.27 -6.74
N ILE A 267 4.91 14.84 -5.60
CA ILE A 267 4.13 14.34 -4.46
C ILE A 267 3.09 15.36 -3.95
N PRO A 268 3.43 16.63 -3.67
CA PRO A 268 2.43 17.62 -3.25
C PRO A 268 1.32 17.85 -4.28
N LEU A 269 1.66 17.84 -5.57
CA LEU A 269 0.68 17.99 -6.66
C LEU A 269 -0.23 16.76 -6.76
N SER A 270 0.30 15.56 -6.54
CA SER A 270 -0.45 14.31 -6.50
C SER A 270 -1.44 14.28 -5.31
N LEU A 271 -1.03 14.78 -4.14
CA LEU A 271 -1.91 14.97 -2.99
C LEU A 271 -3.07 15.91 -3.31
N LEU A 272 -2.81 17.06 -3.93
CA LEU A 272 -3.85 18.01 -4.34
C LEU A 272 -4.84 17.38 -5.32
N PHE A 273 -4.36 16.58 -6.27
CA PHE A 273 -5.24 15.85 -7.19
C PHE A 273 -6.17 14.89 -6.43
N ILE A 274 -5.64 14.07 -5.52
CA ILE A 274 -6.46 13.11 -4.75
C ILE A 274 -7.47 13.83 -3.87
N GLN A 275 -7.08 14.93 -3.21
CA GLN A 275 -7.98 15.74 -2.38
C GLN A 275 -9.13 16.37 -3.20
N GLY A 276 -8.92 16.59 -4.49
CA GLY A 276 -9.93 17.07 -5.44
C GLY A 276 -10.89 15.97 -5.92
N LEU A 277 -10.60 14.69 -5.70
CA LEU A 277 -11.50 13.58 -6.03
C LEU A 277 -12.62 13.49 -4.98
N LYS A 278 -13.83 13.90 -5.36
CA LYS A 278 -15.04 13.85 -4.50
C LYS A 278 -15.79 12.54 -4.64
#